data_1317a1d43b736102df879ebd875d8f74
#
_entry.id   1317a1d43b736102df879ebd875d8f74
#
_cell.length_a   1.000
_cell.length_b   1.000
_cell.length_c   1.000
_cell.angle_alpha   90.00
_cell.angle_beta   90.00
_cell.angle_gamma   90.00
#
_symmetry.space_group_name_H-M   'P 1'
#
loop_
_entity.id
_entity.type
_entity.pdbx_description
1 polymer ?
#
loop_
_entity_poly.entity_id
_entity_poly.type
_entity_poly.pdbx_seq_one_letter_code
_entity_poly.pdbx_strand_id
1 'polypeptide(L)'
;VGAVLRARFAPIADSIAQPHMQRLFAILLIVVSLALIPSTLFLRKERFHTMELPRQSWPIDAIEFVRANELFGNTFTFFDWGELTIWELPKNPPSIDGRLDTCYPRALIEAHWDFYNERAYDSAVLDISKADIAIIPQDLACVRTFFALPDWKPVYRDNLAAVFVRDAARFPKLAQHASLPVLYDDRPKEELLPFPDSISG
;
A
#
# COMPACT_ATOMS: atom_id res chain seq x y z
N VAL A 1 -24.19 46.27 -11.39
CA VAL A 1 -23.23 45.36 -12.06
C VAL A 1 -23.97 44.35 -12.95
N GLY A 2 -25.10 43.75 -12.53
CA GLY A 2 -25.85 42.75 -13.31
C GLY A 2 -26.51 43.25 -14.62
N ALA A 3 -26.97 44.50 -14.64
CA ALA A 3 -27.61 45.10 -15.83
C ALA A 3 -26.61 45.39 -16.95
N VAL A 4 -25.41 45.84 -16.60
CA VAL A 4 -24.34 46.17 -17.56
C VAL A 4 -23.78 44.90 -18.20
N LEU A 5 -23.62 43.80 -17.40
CA LEU A 5 -23.22 42.50 -17.91
C LEU A 5 -24.28 41.91 -18.86
N ARG A 6 -25.57 41.98 -18.52
CA ARG A 6 -26.64 41.54 -19.43
C ARG A 6 -26.66 42.30 -20.75
N ALA A 7 -26.53 43.64 -20.72
CA ALA A 7 -26.53 44.44 -21.95
C ALA A 7 -25.31 44.12 -22.86
N ARG A 8 -24.17 43.80 -22.27
CA ARG A 8 -22.93 43.48 -23.00
C ARG A 8 -22.97 42.09 -23.67
N PHE A 9 -23.65 41.12 -23.07
CA PHE A 9 -23.74 39.74 -23.58
C PHE A 9 -25.03 39.44 -24.33
N ALA A 10 -26.03 40.32 -24.33
CA ALA A 10 -27.29 40.15 -25.06
C ALA A 10 -27.10 39.83 -26.54
N PRO A 11 -26.28 40.58 -27.30
CA PRO A 11 -26.12 40.31 -28.73
C PRO A 11 -25.45 38.96 -29.03
N ILE A 12 -24.61 38.49 -28.11
CA ILE A 12 -23.97 37.16 -28.21
C ILE A 12 -25.02 36.07 -27.92
N ALA A 13 -25.85 36.26 -26.92
CA ALA A 13 -26.93 35.34 -26.56
C ALA A 13 -27.96 35.21 -27.70
N ASP A 14 -28.35 36.33 -28.31
CA ASP A 14 -29.30 36.34 -29.43
C ASP A 14 -28.69 35.68 -30.70
N SER A 15 -27.41 35.85 -30.91
CA SER A 15 -26.71 35.19 -32.04
C SER A 15 -26.65 33.65 -31.85
N ILE A 16 -26.41 33.18 -30.61
CA ILE A 16 -26.41 31.74 -30.26
C ILE A 16 -27.83 31.17 -30.30
N ALA A 17 -28.86 31.97 -30.04
CA ALA A 17 -30.24 31.53 -30.06
C ALA A 17 -30.74 31.18 -31.48
N GLN A 18 -30.04 31.59 -32.54
CA GLN A 18 -30.43 31.24 -33.90
C GLN A 18 -30.20 29.72 -34.17
N PRO A 19 -31.19 29.04 -34.81
CA PRO A 19 -31.17 27.59 -34.94
C PRO A 19 -29.98 27.01 -35.72
N HIS A 20 -29.42 27.79 -36.66
CA HIS A 20 -28.21 27.40 -37.38
C HIS A 20 -26.94 27.50 -36.48
N MET A 21 -26.85 28.51 -35.63
CA MET A 21 -25.74 28.67 -34.68
C MET A 21 -25.76 27.58 -33.58
N GLN A 22 -26.95 27.22 -33.11
CA GLN A 22 -27.10 26.10 -32.16
C GLN A 22 -26.62 24.78 -32.76
N ARG A 23 -26.96 24.53 -34.04
CA ARG A 23 -26.48 23.32 -34.76
C ARG A 23 -24.95 23.33 -34.91
N LEU A 24 -24.37 24.45 -35.30
CA LEU A 24 -22.91 24.59 -35.42
C LEU A 24 -22.21 24.38 -34.08
N PHE A 25 -22.77 24.94 -33.00
CA PHE A 25 -22.23 24.78 -31.67
C PHE A 25 -22.34 23.32 -31.17
N ALA A 26 -23.46 22.66 -31.42
CA ALA A 26 -23.64 21.25 -31.12
C ALA A 26 -22.65 20.36 -31.89
N ILE A 27 -22.45 20.62 -33.20
CA ILE A 27 -21.47 19.90 -34.00
C ILE A 27 -20.05 20.12 -33.46
N LEU A 28 -19.71 21.38 -33.11
CA LEU A 28 -18.40 21.70 -32.53
C LEU A 28 -18.18 20.94 -31.22
N LEU A 29 -19.17 20.93 -30.31
CA LEU A 29 -19.08 20.17 -29.05
C LEU A 29 -18.89 18.68 -29.28
N ILE A 30 -19.60 18.10 -30.25
CA ILE A 30 -19.46 16.68 -30.63
C ILE A 30 -18.05 16.40 -31.15
N VAL A 31 -17.55 17.25 -32.06
CA VAL A 31 -16.19 17.10 -32.60
C VAL A 31 -15.12 17.21 -31.54
N VAL A 32 -15.24 18.22 -30.65
CA VAL A 32 -14.33 18.41 -29.51
C VAL A 32 -14.39 17.20 -28.55
N SER A 33 -15.59 16.71 -28.25
CA SER A 33 -15.74 15.55 -27.38
C SER A 33 -15.14 14.29 -28.00
N LEU A 34 -15.37 14.06 -29.29
CA LEU A 34 -14.79 12.94 -30.04
C LEU A 34 -13.25 13.00 -30.15
N ALA A 35 -12.68 14.20 -30.14
CA ALA A 35 -11.23 14.40 -30.15
C ALA A 35 -10.63 14.23 -28.74
N LEU A 36 -11.32 14.70 -27.70
CA LEU A 36 -10.83 14.61 -26.31
C LEU A 36 -10.88 13.20 -25.72
N ILE A 37 -11.92 12.42 -26.06
CA ILE A 37 -12.05 11.05 -25.55
C ILE A 37 -10.86 10.17 -25.95
N PRO A 38 -10.50 10.06 -27.24
CA PRO A 38 -9.33 9.26 -27.63
C PRO A 38 -8.02 9.79 -27.04
N SER A 39 -7.86 11.12 -26.98
CA SER A 39 -6.64 11.71 -26.43
C SER A 39 -6.47 11.40 -24.94
N THR A 40 -7.54 11.48 -24.15
CA THR A 40 -7.49 11.13 -22.73
C THR A 40 -7.27 9.62 -22.51
N LEU A 41 -7.88 8.78 -23.34
CA LEU A 41 -7.67 7.33 -23.31
C LEU A 41 -6.24 6.97 -23.73
N PHE A 42 -5.70 7.63 -24.75
CA PHE A 42 -4.33 7.41 -25.21
C PHE A 42 -3.29 7.85 -24.18
N LEU A 43 -3.46 9.03 -23.59
CA LEU A 43 -2.58 9.55 -22.52
C LEU A 43 -2.66 8.76 -21.22
N ARG A 44 -3.79 8.08 -20.99
CA ARG A 44 -3.99 7.23 -19.81
C ARG A 44 -3.68 5.75 -20.06
N LYS A 45 -3.46 5.35 -21.31
CA LYS A 45 -3.26 3.93 -21.67
C LYS A 45 -2.17 3.27 -20.85
N GLU A 46 -1.08 3.94 -20.60
CA GLU A 46 0.01 3.40 -19.79
C GLU A 46 -0.35 3.30 -18.29
N ARG A 47 -1.18 4.22 -17.78
CA ARG A 47 -1.62 4.20 -16.38
C ARG A 47 -2.71 3.16 -16.08
N PHE A 48 -3.48 2.74 -17.09
CA PHE A 48 -4.52 1.72 -16.92
C PHE A 48 -4.00 0.29 -17.08
N HIS A 49 -2.84 0.09 -17.67
CA HIS A 49 -2.30 -1.24 -17.94
C HIS A 49 -1.28 -1.73 -16.90
N THR A 50 -0.72 -0.83 -16.09
CA THR A 50 0.19 -1.20 -15.02
C THR A 50 -0.22 -0.47 -13.75
N MET A 51 -1.03 -1.13 -12.91
CA MET A 51 -1.13 -0.77 -11.50
C MET A 51 0.16 -1.24 -10.82
N GLU A 52 1.27 -0.61 -11.14
CA GLU A 52 2.50 -0.85 -10.40
C GLU A 52 2.39 -0.15 -9.05
N LEU A 53 2.37 -0.94 -8.00
CA LEU A 53 2.47 -0.42 -6.64
C LEU A 53 3.86 0.19 -6.45
N PRO A 54 3.96 1.41 -5.92
CA PRO A 54 5.26 2.04 -5.69
C PRO A 54 6.06 1.25 -4.65
N ARG A 55 7.24 0.75 -5.05
CA ARG A 55 8.14 -0.04 -4.20
C ARG A 55 8.62 0.71 -2.96
N GLN A 56 8.54 2.05 -2.98
CA GLN A 56 8.88 2.90 -1.83
C GLN A 56 7.84 2.87 -0.70
N SER A 57 6.60 2.47 -1.00
CA SER A 57 5.49 2.47 -0.03
C SER A 57 4.93 1.08 0.24
N TRP A 58 5.24 0.12 -0.63
CA TRP A 58 4.72 -1.24 -0.54
C TRP A 58 5.86 -2.26 -0.49
N PRO A 59 5.77 -3.29 0.36
CA PRO A 59 6.85 -4.24 0.62
C PRO A 59 7.01 -5.29 -0.49
N ILE A 60 7.07 -4.83 -1.75
CA ILE A 60 7.11 -5.71 -2.92
C ILE A 60 8.33 -6.62 -2.88
N ASP A 61 9.50 -6.07 -2.57
CA ASP A 61 10.76 -6.84 -2.55
C ASP A 61 10.76 -7.87 -1.42
N ALA A 62 10.19 -7.53 -0.26
CA ALA A 62 10.01 -8.47 0.84
C ALA A 62 9.03 -9.60 0.48
N ILE A 63 7.93 -9.29 -0.21
CA ILE A 63 6.95 -10.26 -0.71
C ILE A 63 7.58 -11.17 -1.77
N GLU A 64 8.35 -10.61 -2.71
CA GLU A 64 9.10 -11.38 -3.70
C GLU A 64 10.09 -12.32 -3.01
N PHE A 65 10.79 -11.86 -1.97
CA PHE A 65 11.68 -12.69 -1.17
C PHE A 65 10.94 -13.86 -0.51
N VAL A 66 9.81 -13.60 0.15
CA VAL A 66 8.97 -14.64 0.79
C VAL A 66 8.52 -15.68 -0.23
N ARG A 67 8.08 -15.24 -1.40
CA ARG A 67 7.66 -16.12 -2.50
C ARG A 67 8.81 -16.96 -3.05
N ALA A 68 9.95 -16.34 -3.35
CA ALA A 68 11.11 -17.00 -3.94
C ALA A 68 11.70 -18.08 -3.02
N ASN A 69 11.66 -17.85 -1.71
CA ASN A 69 12.14 -18.79 -0.71
C ASN A 69 11.08 -19.79 -0.21
N GLU A 70 9.87 -19.74 -0.81
CA GLU A 70 8.76 -20.61 -0.44
C GLU A 70 8.43 -20.57 1.06
N LEU A 71 8.49 -19.37 1.65
CA LEU A 71 8.09 -19.18 3.03
C LEU A 71 6.55 -19.18 3.08
N PHE A 72 5.97 -20.11 3.81
CA PHE A 72 4.53 -20.21 3.93
C PHE A 72 4.11 -20.48 5.38
N GLY A 73 2.97 -19.93 5.76
CA GLY A 73 2.42 -20.01 7.10
C GLY A 73 1.68 -18.74 7.50
N ASN A 74 1.14 -18.76 8.71
CA ASN A 74 0.46 -17.57 9.24
C ASN A 74 1.42 -16.39 9.31
N THR A 75 1.03 -15.28 8.72
CA THR A 75 1.92 -14.13 8.56
C THR A 75 1.48 -12.97 9.42
N PHE A 76 2.32 -12.59 10.37
CA PHE A 76 2.16 -11.32 11.08
C PHE A 76 2.58 -10.19 10.14
N THR A 77 1.67 -9.28 9.84
CA THR A 77 1.94 -8.18 8.91
C THR A 77 1.38 -6.86 9.44
N PHE A 78 1.97 -5.78 9.00
CA PHE A 78 1.39 -4.46 9.21
C PHE A 78 0.03 -4.37 8.49
N PHE A 79 -0.96 -3.74 9.14
CA PHE A 79 -2.33 -3.84 8.68
C PHE A 79 -2.54 -3.32 7.24
N ASP A 80 -1.85 -2.23 6.84
CA ASP A 80 -1.91 -1.67 5.48
C ASP A 80 -1.35 -2.63 4.41
N TRP A 81 -0.52 -3.59 4.82
CA TRP A 81 0.10 -4.56 3.92
C TRP A 81 -0.65 -5.89 3.86
N GLY A 82 -1.71 -6.02 4.68
CA GLY A 82 -2.48 -7.24 4.80
C GLY A 82 -3.14 -7.65 3.48
N GLU A 83 -3.79 -6.72 2.78
CA GLU A 83 -4.45 -6.98 1.50
C GLU A 83 -3.45 -7.41 0.43
N LEU A 84 -2.29 -6.74 0.38
CA LEU A 84 -1.24 -7.10 -0.55
C LEU A 84 -0.70 -8.50 -0.25
N THR A 85 -0.55 -8.83 1.05
CA THR A 85 -0.13 -10.17 1.48
C THR A 85 -1.13 -11.23 1.04
N ILE A 86 -2.44 -11.00 1.18
CA ILE A 86 -3.49 -11.90 0.71
C ILE A 86 -3.38 -12.12 -0.81
N TRP A 87 -3.20 -11.04 -1.54
CA TRP A 87 -3.18 -11.08 -3.00
C TRP A 87 -1.95 -11.79 -3.55
N GLU A 88 -0.79 -11.44 -3.03
CA GLU A 88 0.50 -11.88 -3.56
C GLU A 88 1.00 -13.21 -2.96
N LEU A 89 0.58 -13.52 -1.74
CA LEU A 89 1.00 -14.68 -0.98
C LEU A 89 -0.21 -15.49 -0.48
N PRO A 90 -0.95 -16.18 -1.35
CA PRO A 90 -2.20 -16.86 -0.98
C PRO A 90 -2.02 -18.00 0.05
N LYS A 91 -0.78 -18.46 0.29
CA LYS A 91 -0.44 -19.45 1.31
C LYS A 91 -0.03 -18.82 2.66
N ASN A 92 -0.12 -17.50 2.75
CA ASN A 92 0.33 -16.69 3.89
C ASN A 92 -0.82 -15.83 4.42
N PRO A 93 -1.81 -16.44 5.09
CA PRO A 93 -2.91 -15.65 5.65
C PRO A 93 -2.34 -14.62 6.63
N PRO A 94 -2.67 -13.32 6.46
CA PRO A 94 -2.20 -12.27 7.36
C PRO A 94 -2.94 -12.32 8.68
N SER A 95 -2.27 -11.90 9.75
CA SER A 95 -2.86 -11.79 11.08
C SER A 95 -3.92 -10.69 11.17
N ILE A 96 -3.80 -9.66 10.34
CA ILE A 96 -4.73 -8.55 10.24
C ILE A 96 -4.64 -7.93 8.85
N ASP A 97 -5.71 -7.29 8.39
CA ASP A 97 -5.77 -6.49 7.18
C ASP A 97 -6.76 -5.33 7.34
N GLY A 98 -6.92 -4.47 6.36
CA GLY A 98 -7.73 -3.26 6.42
C GLY A 98 -9.25 -3.49 6.57
N ARG A 99 -9.73 -4.73 6.58
CA ARG A 99 -11.13 -5.05 6.90
C ARG A 99 -11.45 -4.89 8.39
N LEU A 100 -10.42 -4.78 9.25
CA LEU A 100 -10.47 -4.47 10.67
C LEU A 100 -11.68 -5.12 11.40
N ASP A 101 -12.50 -4.30 12.05
CA ASP A 101 -13.65 -4.72 12.87
C ASP A 101 -14.76 -5.47 12.10
N THR A 102 -14.71 -5.48 10.77
CA THR A 102 -15.58 -6.34 9.95
C THR A 102 -15.21 -7.82 10.02
N CYS A 103 -13.92 -8.12 10.19
CA CYS A 103 -13.39 -9.48 10.12
C CYS A 103 -12.64 -9.94 11.37
N TYR A 104 -12.17 -9.01 12.20
CA TYR A 104 -11.32 -9.31 13.34
C TYR A 104 -11.95 -8.87 14.66
N PRO A 105 -11.78 -9.65 15.75
CA PRO A 105 -12.19 -9.23 17.09
C PRO A 105 -11.42 -7.96 17.50
N ARG A 106 -12.13 -7.04 18.16
CA ARG A 106 -11.54 -5.78 18.62
C ARG A 106 -10.29 -5.98 19.48
N ALA A 107 -10.29 -6.98 20.34
CA ALA A 107 -9.11 -7.29 21.16
C ALA A 107 -7.87 -7.63 20.35
N LEU A 108 -8.02 -8.29 19.18
CA LEU A 108 -6.91 -8.58 18.29
C LEU A 108 -6.40 -7.30 17.61
N ILE A 109 -7.31 -6.43 17.18
CA ILE A 109 -6.95 -5.14 16.58
C ILE A 109 -6.18 -4.29 17.58
N GLU A 110 -6.67 -4.17 18.82
CA GLU A 110 -6.02 -3.42 19.89
C GLU A 110 -4.64 -4.00 20.21
N ALA A 111 -4.50 -5.33 20.30
CA ALA A 111 -3.22 -5.98 20.53
C ALA A 111 -2.21 -5.70 19.40
N HIS A 112 -2.65 -5.66 18.14
CA HIS A 112 -1.81 -5.26 17.00
C HIS A 112 -1.35 -3.80 17.14
N TRP A 113 -2.26 -2.88 17.43
CA TRP A 113 -1.93 -1.47 17.60
C TRP A 113 -0.96 -1.23 18.74
N ASP A 114 -1.17 -1.88 19.88
CA ASP A 114 -0.29 -1.75 21.02
C ASP A 114 1.11 -2.28 20.71
N PHE A 115 1.19 -3.39 19.98
CA PHE A 115 2.46 -3.96 19.57
C PHE A 115 3.23 -3.05 18.59
N TYR A 116 2.55 -2.45 17.63
CA TYR A 116 3.19 -1.52 16.69
C TYR A 116 3.67 -0.23 17.35
N ASN A 117 2.93 0.27 18.32
CA ASN A 117 3.18 1.56 18.96
C ASN A 117 4.04 1.49 20.24
N GLU A 118 4.73 0.38 20.50
CA GLU A 118 5.55 0.17 21.72
C GLU A 118 4.78 0.26 23.05
N ARG A 119 3.46 0.31 23.05
CA ARG A 119 2.68 0.43 24.29
C ARG A 119 2.67 -0.86 25.11
N ALA A 120 2.90 -1.97 24.44
CA ALA A 120 3.11 -3.24 25.11
C ALA A 120 4.31 -3.93 24.45
N TYR A 121 5.34 -4.24 25.21
CA TYR A 121 6.37 -5.20 24.82
C TYR A 121 5.82 -6.64 24.78
N ASP A 122 4.49 -6.75 24.78
CA ASP A 122 3.80 -8.02 24.86
C ASP A 122 3.76 -8.67 23.48
N SER A 123 4.64 -9.66 23.29
CA SER A 123 4.66 -10.50 22.09
C SER A 123 3.48 -11.47 22.00
N ALA A 124 2.55 -11.45 22.97
CA ALA A 124 1.38 -12.34 22.99
C ALA A 124 0.54 -12.27 21.70
N VAL A 125 0.52 -11.11 21.03
CA VAL A 125 -0.16 -10.96 19.73
C VAL A 125 0.40 -11.93 18.68
N LEU A 126 1.70 -12.25 18.74
CA LEU A 126 2.35 -13.19 17.81
C LEU A 126 1.90 -14.64 18.07
N ASP A 127 1.59 -14.97 19.29
CA ASP A 127 1.07 -16.28 19.68
C ASP A 127 -0.44 -16.39 19.42
N ILE A 128 -1.19 -15.33 19.70
CA ILE A 128 -2.62 -15.24 19.38
C ILE A 128 -2.85 -15.39 17.86
N SER A 129 -2.03 -14.74 17.05
CA SER A 129 -2.07 -14.83 15.59
C SER A 129 -1.46 -16.13 15.05
N LYS A 130 -0.82 -16.93 15.90
CA LYS A 130 -0.07 -18.15 15.51
C LYS A 130 0.89 -17.89 14.37
N ALA A 131 1.58 -16.76 14.42
CA ALA A 131 2.43 -16.31 13.35
C ALA A 131 3.68 -17.19 13.21
N ASP A 132 3.95 -17.62 11.99
CA ASP A 132 5.16 -18.33 11.56
C ASP A 132 6.17 -17.41 10.90
N ILE A 133 5.66 -16.37 10.25
CA ILE A 133 6.40 -15.38 9.45
C ILE A 133 5.95 -13.99 9.90
N ALA A 134 6.84 -13.02 9.87
CA ALA A 134 6.49 -11.61 10.05
C ALA A 134 7.03 -10.78 8.88
N ILE A 135 6.20 -9.91 8.33
CA ILE A 135 6.54 -8.90 7.31
C ILE A 135 6.12 -7.55 7.88
N ILE A 136 7.07 -6.77 8.34
CA ILE A 136 6.80 -5.55 9.09
C ILE A 136 7.63 -4.37 8.59
N PRO A 137 7.10 -3.13 8.71
CA PRO A 137 7.87 -1.93 8.41
C PRO A 137 9.11 -1.84 9.29
N GLN A 138 10.24 -1.50 8.66
CA GLN A 138 11.53 -1.48 9.31
C GLN A 138 11.69 -0.32 10.32
N ASP A 139 10.95 0.75 10.12
CA ASP A 139 10.95 1.95 10.95
C ASP A 139 10.08 1.82 12.22
N LEU A 140 9.22 0.80 12.29
CA LEU A 140 8.42 0.57 13.48
C LEU A 140 9.24 0.00 14.63
N ALA A 141 8.91 0.46 15.81
CA ALA A 141 9.59 0.07 17.04
C ALA A 141 9.50 -1.44 17.33
N CYS A 142 8.40 -2.09 16.96
CA CYS A 142 8.20 -3.53 17.13
C CYS A 142 9.27 -4.39 16.43
N VAL A 143 9.98 -3.85 15.41
CA VAL A 143 11.13 -4.53 14.79
C VAL A 143 12.18 -4.93 15.84
N ARG A 144 12.45 -4.06 16.81
CA ARG A 144 13.40 -4.33 17.88
C ARG A 144 12.96 -5.51 18.75
N THR A 145 11.66 -5.63 18.97
CA THR A 145 11.07 -6.76 19.71
C THR A 145 11.37 -8.07 18.98
N PHE A 146 11.19 -8.12 17.66
CA PHE A 146 11.51 -9.32 16.88
C PHE A 146 13.00 -9.70 16.97
N PHE A 147 13.92 -8.74 17.01
CA PHE A 147 15.34 -9.03 17.22
C PHE A 147 15.66 -9.55 18.63
N ALA A 148 14.85 -9.21 19.62
CA ALA A 148 15.01 -9.65 21.01
C ALA A 148 14.38 -11.03 21.27
N LEU A 149 13.45 -11.49 20.45
CA LEU A 149 12.78 -12.76 20.60
C LEU A 149 13.66 -13.91 20.11
N PRO A 150 14.02 -14.90 20.97
CA PRO A 150 14.95 -15.96 20.61
C PRO A 150 14.44 -16.88 19.51
N ASP A 151 13.12 -17.03 19.39
CA ASP A 151 12.46 -17.90 18.43
C ASP A 151 12.34 -17.30 17.04
N TRP A 152 12.59 -15.99 16.92
CA TRP A 152 12.47 -15.28 15.65
C TRP A 152 13.83 -14.98 15.05
N LYS A 153 13.97 -15.26 13.76
CA LYS A 153 15.21 -15.01 13.02
C LYS A 153 14.96 -14.05 11.87
N PRO A 154 15.72 -12.96 11.75
CA PRO A 154 15.65 -12.09 10.58
C PRO A 154 16.21 -12.84 9.37
N VAL A 155 15.49 -12.82 8.25
CA VAL A 155 15.87 -13.51 7.03
C VAL A 155 15.96 -12.58 5.83
N TYR A 156 15.34 -11.40 5.92
CA TYR A 156 15.39 -10.36 4.90
C TYR A 156 15.23 -8.99 5.55
N ARG A 157 15.84 -7.99 4.94
CA ARG A 157 15.69 -6.59 5.30
C ARG A 157 16.02 -5.70 4.11
N ASP A 158 15.18 -4.70 3.88
CA ASP A 158 15.42 -3.59 2.95
C ASP A 158 15.13 -2.25 3.64
N ASN A 159 15.00 -1.16 2.89
CA ASN A 159 14.70 0.16 3.45
C ASN A 159 13.30 0.30 4.03
N LEU A 160 12.37 -0.54 3.59
CA LEU A 160 10.96 -0.42 3.92
C LEU A 160 10.53 -1.52 4.88
N ALA A 161 10.97 -2.76 4.65
CA ALA A 161 10.45 -3.94 5.32
C ALA A 161 11.54 -4.83 5.90
N ALA A 162 11.19 -5.55 6.96
CA ALA A 162 11.96 -6.66 7.49
C ALA A 162 11.09 -7.92 7.52
N VAL A 163 11.70 -9.07 7.17
CA VAL A 163 11.05 -10.37 7.25
C VAL A 163 11.74 -11.21 8.30
N PHE A 164 10.93 -11.76 9.20
CA PHE A 164 11.37 -12.68 10.23
C PHE A 164 10.62 -14.01 10.08
N VAL A 165 11.26 -15.10 10.50
CA VAL A 165 10.63 -16.43 10.58
C VAL A 165 10.80 -16.98 11.98
N ARG A 166 9.77 -17.65 12.50
CA ARG A 166 9.80 -18.25 13.85
C ARG A 166 10.64 -19.53 13.88
N ASP A 167 10.55 -20.36 12.87
CA ASP A 167 11.33 -21.60 12.76
C ASP A 167 11.99 -21.66 11.36
N ALA A 168 13.24 -21.20 11.28
CA ALA A 168 13.98 -21.19 10.02
C ALA A 168 14.25 -22.61 9.47
N ALA A 169 14.24 -23.65 10.33
CA ALA A 169 14.49 -25.03 9.90
C ALA A 169 13.35 -25.58 9.01
N ARG A 170 12.14 -25.00 9.13
CA ARG A 170 11.00 -25.35 8.26
C ARG A 170 11.21 -24.91 6.80
N PHE A 171 12.17 -24.04 6.52
CA PHE A 171 12.36 -23.43 5.22
C PHE A 171 13.73 -23.80 4.64
N PRO A 172 13.86 -24.96 3.99
CA PRO A 172 15.16 -25.48 3.54
C PRO A 172 15.85 -24.57 2.52
N LYS A 173 15.11 -23.75 1.77
CA LYS A 173 15.69 -22.78 0.85
C LYS A 173 16.44 -21.67 1.57
N LEU A 174 16.01 -21.26 2.77
CA LEU A 174 16.72 -20.27 3.58
C LEU A 174 18.10 -20.75 4.02
N ALA A 175 18.24 -22.04 4.31
CA ALA A 175 19.54 -22.65 4.69
C ALA A 175 20.56 -22.54 3.56
N GLN A 176 20.12 -22.55 2.31
CA GLN A 176 20.99 -22.39 1.13
C GLN A 176 21.41 -20.92 0.91
N HIS A 177 20.67 -19.96 1.47
CA HIS A 177 20.91 -18.53 1.33
C HIS A 177 21.42 -17.88 2.63
N ALA A 178 21.74 -18.66 3.64
CA ALA A 178 22.21 -18.19 4.97
C ALA A 178 23.48 -17.32 4.94
N SER A 179 24.09 -17.15 3.76
CA SER A 179 25.25 -16.27 3.53
C SER A 179 24.91 -14.96 2.80
N LEU A 180 23.65 -14.68 2.51
CA LEU A 180 23.31 -13.37 1.98
C LEU A 180 23.49 -12.36 3.11
N PRO A 181 24.36 -11.35 2.92
CA PRO A 181 24.47 -10.29 3.89
C PRO A 181 23.08 -9.66 4.02
N VAL A 182 22.65 -9.41 5.25
CA VAL A 182 21.56 -8.47 5.52
C VAL A 182 22.03 -7.18 4.85
N LEU A 183 21.47 -6.85 3.71
CA LEU A 183 21.79 -5.61 3.01
C LEU A 183 21.42 -4.46 3.94
N TYR A 184 22.42 -3.95 4.63
CA TYR A 184 22.31 -2.70 5.35
C TYR A 184 22.25 -1.63 4.26
N ASP A 185 21.12 -1.02 4.09
CA ASP A 185 21.02 0.15 3.25
C ASP A 185 21.43 1.36 4.05
N ASP A 186 22.57 1.93 3.70
CA ASP A 186 23.12 3.15 4.30
C ASP A 186 22.42 4.43 3.77
N ARG A 187 21.26 4.31 3.10
CA ARG A 187 20.52 5.50 2.68
C ARG A 187 20.10 6.31 3.91
N PRO A 188 20.32 7.63 3.89
CA PRO A 188 19.94 8.48 5.01
C PRO A 188 18.44 8.38 5.26
N LYS A 189 18.06 8.29 6.54
CA LYS A 189 16.66 8.21 7.00
C LYS A 189 15.76 9.38 6.55
N GLU A 190 16.33 10.40 5.97
CA GLU A 190 15.66 11.60 5.46
C GLU A 190 14.85 11.37 4.18
N GLU A 191 15.07 10.24 3.48
CA GLU A 191 14.25 9.85 2.32
C GLU A 191 13.02 9.01 2.67
N LEU A 192 12.88 8.58 3.91
CA LEU A 192 11.68 7.91 4.38
C LEU A 192 10.60 8.99 4.57
N LEU A 193 9.55 8.93 3.78
CA LEU A 193 8.37 9.76 4.02
C LEU A 193 7.90 9.51 5.46
N PRO A 194 7.86 10.53 6.31
CA PRO A 194 7.38 10.34 7.66
C PRO A 194 5.93 9.83 7.60
N PHE A 195 5.67 8.73 8.28
CA PHE A 195 4.29 8.36 8.59
C PHE A 195 3.60 9.56 9.26
N PRO A 196 2.36 9.87 8.92
CA PRO A 196 1.64 10.93 9.62
C PRO A 196 1.60 10.59 11.11
N ASP A 197 2.21 11.44 11.93
CA ASP A 197 2.38 11.26 13.39
C ASP A 197 1.07 11.25 14.17
N SER A 198 -0.06 11.48 13.52
CA SER A 198 -1.37 11.39 14.14
C SER A 198 -2.48 11.29 13.10
N ILE A 199 -3.31 10.28 13.23
CA ILE A 199 -4.69 10.38 12.82
C ILE A 199 -5.37 11.19 13.93
N SER A 200 -5.34 12.51 13.82
CA SER A 200 -6.18 13.37 14.62
C SER A 200 -7.60 13.20 14.12
N GLY A 201 -8.39 12.37 14.82
CA GLY A 201 -9.85 12.33 14.70
C GLY A 201 -10.50 13.53 15.35
#